data_84cdcbd0d3141c9902af53adb5043937
#
_entry.id   84cdcbd0d3141c9902af53adb5043937
#
_cell.length_a   1.000
_cell.length_b   1.000
_cell.length_c   1.000
_cell.angle_alpha   90.00
_cell.angle_beta   90.00
_cell.angle_gamma   90.00
#
_symmetry.space_group_name_H-M   'P 1'
#
loop_
_entity.id
_entity.type
_entity.pdbx_description
1 polymer ?
#
loop_
_entity_poly.entity_id
_entity_poly.type
_entity_poly.pdbx_seq_one_letter_code
_entity_poly.pdbx_strand_id
1 'polypeptide(L)'
;QQTEKPDIIIAATHMGHYDNGEHGSNAPGDVEMARALPAGSLAMIVGGHSQDPVCMAAENKKQVDYVPGTPCKPDQQNGIWIVQAHEWGKYVGRADFEFRNGEMKMVNYQLIPVNLKKKVTWEDGKSERVLYTPEIAENQQMISLLSPFQNKGKAQLEVKIGETNGRLEGDRDKVRFVQTNMGRLILAAQMDRTGADFAVMSGGGIRD
;
A
#
# COMPACT_ATOMS: atom_id res chain seq x y z
N GLN A 1 16.73 -9.65 19.26
CA GLN A 1 17.99 -10.35 18.92
C GLN A 1 18.68 -10.97 20.14
N GLN A 2 18.73 -10.27 21.25
CA GLN A 2 19.48 -10.76 22.43
C GLN A 2 18.83 -11.96 23.12
N THR A 3 17.50 -12.06 23.06
CA THR A 3 16.73 -13.14 23.72
C THR A 3 16.41 -14.29 22.80
N GLU A 4 15.96 -14.04 21.57
CA GLU A 4 15.44 -15.05 20.66
C GLU A 4 16.47 -15.61 19.67
N LYS A 5 17.59 -14.89 19.46
CA LYS A 5 18.67 -15.26 18.52
C LYS A 5 18.16 -15.76 17.15
N PRO A 6 17.30 -15.01 16.45
CA PRO A 6 16.80 -15.42 15.15
C PRO A 6 17.94 -15.45 14.12
N ASP A 7 17.87 -16.36 13.16
CA ASP A 7 18.79 -16.42 12.02
C ASP A 7 18.56 -15.28 11.03
N ILE A 8 17.30 -14.85 10.88
CA ILE A 8 16.88 -13.79 9.95
C ILE A 8 15.88 -12.87 10.65
N ILE A 9 16.02 -11.55 10.46
CA ILE A 9 15.06 -10.56 10.92
C ILE A 9 14.50 -9.84 9.71
N ILE A 10 13.17 -9.83 9.59
CA ILE A 10 12.40 -9.10 8.59
C ILE A 10 11.53 -8.09 9.31
N ALA A 11 11.59 -6.82 8.89
CA ALA A 11 10.72 -5.77 9.40
C ALA A 11 9.49 -5.62 8.50
N ALA A 12 8.30 -5.61 9.08
CA ALA A 12 7.08 -5.16 8.41
C ALA A 12 6.80 -3.72 8.84
N THR A 13 6.76 -2.79 7.88
CA THR A 13 6.65 -1.36 8.13
C THR A 13 5.44 -0.74 7.42
N HIS A 14 5.09 0.48 7.81
CA HIS A 14 4.13 1.31 7.07
C HIS A 14 4.64 2.76 7.02
N MET A 15 5.93 2.93 6.64
CA MET A 15 6.62 4.22 6.62
C MET A 15 6.72 4.83 5.23
N GLY A 16 6.63 4.02 4.20
CA GLY A 16 6.76 4.42 2.80
C GLY A 16 8.19 4.34 2.26
N HIS A 17 8.29 4.11 0.96
CA HIS A 17 9.56 4.14 0.23
C HIS A 17 9.72 5.48 -0.49
N TYR A 18 10.77 6.23 -0.15
CA TYR A 18 11.11 7.52 -0.76
C TYR A 18 12.59 7.51 -1.16
N ASP A 19 12.88 7.87 -2.40
CA ASP A 19 14.23 7.78 -2.99
C ASP A 19 15.27 8.64 -2.22
N ASN A 20 14.83 9.77 -1.67
CA ASN A 20 15.65 10.63 -0.82
C ASN A 20 15.65 10.24 0.67
N GLY A 21 14.94 9.18 1.05
CA GLY A 21 14.81 8.68 2.42
C GLY A 21 13.64 9.26 3.23
N GLU A 22 13.12 10.42 2.88
CA GLU A 22 12.10 11.14 3.64
C GLU A 22 10.89 11.52 2.78
N HIS A 23 9.73 11.65 3.42
CA HIS A 23 8.54 12.25 2.83
C HIS A 23 8.32 13.66 3.39
N GLY A 24 8.46 14.67 2.52
CA GLY A 24 8.40 16.07 2.97
C GLY A 24 9.57 16.43 3.88
N SER A 25 9.27 17.16 4.95
CA SER A 25 10.29 17.77 5.81
C SER A 25 10.41 17.05 7.15
N ASN A 26 10.39 15.87 7.37
CA ASN A 26 10.67 15.19 8.68
C ASN A 26 9.90 13.86 8.89
N ALA A 27 9.55 13.18 7.81
CA ALA A 27 8.92 11.88 7.91
C ALA A 27 9.85 10.82 7.28
N PRO A 28 10.78 10.23 8.05
CA PRO A 28 11.68 9.21 7.55
C PRO A 28 10.88 8.01 7.05
N GLY A 29 11.29 7.49 5.88
CA GLY A 29 10.72 6.29 5.27
C GLY A 29 11.59 5.05 5.45
N ASP A 30 11.23 3.99 4.75
CA ASP A 30 11.95 2.70 4.80
C ASP A 30 13.41 2.81 4.35
N VAL A 31 13.70 3.71 3.40
CA VAL A 31 15.06 3.97 2.89
C VAL A 31 15.93 4.59 3.99
N GLU A 32 15.44 5.62 4.68
CA GLU A 32 16.18 6.26 5.77
C GLU A 32 16.37 5.30 6.95
N MET A 33 15.34 4.54 7.30
CA MET A 33 15.46 3.50 8.32
C MET A 33 16.57 2.49 7.98
N ALA A 34 16.62 2.00 6.74
CA ALA A 34 17.63 1.05 6.32
C ALA A 34 19.06 1.64 6.38
N ARG A 35 19.22 2.92 6.04
CA ARG A 35 20.50 3.63 6.11
C ARG A 35 20.98 3.88 7.54
N ALA A 36 20.05 4.16 8.45
CA ALA A 36 20.34 4.44 9.85
C ALA A 36 20.68 3.17 10.67
N LEU A 37 20.26 2.01 10.23
CA LEU A 37 20.50 0.74 10.93
C LEU A 37 21.92 0.21 10.66
N PRO A 38 22.54 -0.49 11.63
CA PRO A 38 23.81 -1.20 11.38
C PRO A 38 23.63 -2.23 10.24
N ALA A 39 24.63 -2.33 9.38
CA ALA A 39 24.64 -3.33 8.32
C ALA A 39 24.40 -4.75 8.87
N GLY A 40 23.54 -5.53 8.22
CA GLY A 40 23.19 -6.89 8.64
C GLY A 40 22.24 -6.99 9.84
N SER A 41 21.74 -5.88 10.40
CA SER A 41 20.75 -5.92 11.49
C SER A 41 19.36 -6.39 11.02
N LEU A 42 19.02 -6.15 9.77
CA LEU A 42 17.84 -6.66 9.09
C LEU A 42 18.23 -7.31 7.78
N ALA A 43 17.51 -8.35 7.39
CA ALA A 43 17.63 -8.95 6.07
C ALA A 43 16.74 -8.22 5.04
N MET A 44 15.52 -7.84 5.45
CA MET A 44 14.55 -7.23 4.54
C MET A 44 13.56 -6.34 5.30
N ILE A 45 13.09 -5.30 4.63
CA ILE A 45 11.94 -4.46 5.00
C ILE A 45 10.82 -4.74 4.00
N VAL A 46 9.65 -5.14 4.49
CA VAL A 46 8.40 -5.22 3.73
C VAL A 46 7.59 -3.97 4.06
N GLY A 47 7.62 -3.00 3.15
CA GLY A 47 7.05 -1.67 3.35
C GLY A 47 5.62 -1.52 2.86
N GLY A 48 5.06 -0.34 3.11
CA GLY A 48 3.73 0.10 2.68
C GLY A 48 3.66 1.63 2.65
N HIS A 49 2.47 2.22 2.75
CA HIS A 49 2.18 3.64 2.88
C HIS A 49 2.34 4.49 1.62
N SER A 50 3.47 4.47 0.91
CA SER A 50 3.66 5.27 -0.31
C SER A 50 2.84 4.78 -1.51
N GLN A 51 2.28 3.57 -1.40
CA GLN A 51 1.37 3.00 -2.41
C GLN A 51 2.01 2.86 -3.80
N ASP A 52 3.32 2.62 -3.83
CA ASP A 52 4.10 2.44 -5.05
C ASP A 52 4.56 0.99 -5.21
N PRO A 53 4.70 0.48 -6.44
CA PRO A 53 5.50 -0.70 -6.67
C PRO A 53 6.98 -0.32 -6.53
N VAL A 54 7.70 -0.90 -5.58
CA VAL A 54 9.14 -0.63 -5.45
C VAL A 54 9.91 -1.47 -6.46
N CYS A 55 10.12 -0.88 -7.64
CA CYS A 55 10.98 -1.38 -8.70
C CYS A 55 12.03 -0.32 -9.03
N MET A 56 13.30 -0.68 -8.94
CA MET A 56 14.40 0.28 -9.10
C MET A 56 14.94 0.28 -10.53
N ALA A 57 15.02 1.46 -11.13
CA ALA A 57 15.70 1.69 -12.41
C ALA A 57 17.23 1.79 -12.22
N ALA A 58 17.66 2.39 -11.12
CA ALA A 58 19.04 2.55 -10.72
C ALA A 58 19.11 2.67 -9.19
N GLU A 59 20.31 2.75 -8.64
CA GLU A 59 20.51 3.06 -7.23
C GLU A 59 19.82 4.38 -6.86
N ASN A 60 19.05 4.37 -5.77
CA ASN A 60 18.28 5.51 -5.27
C ASN A 60 17.28 6.12 -6.28
N LYS A 61 16.86 5.36 -7.28
CA LYS A 61 15.92 5.84 -8.30
C LYS A 61 14.91 4.77 -8.67
N LYS A 62 13.64 5.00 -8.28
CA LYS A 62 12.53 4.14 -8.71
C LYS A 62 12.27 4.25 -10.21
N GLN A 63 11.77 3.16 -10.78
CA GLN A 63 11.25 3.12 -12.15
C GLN A 63 9.85 3.72 -12.17
N VAL A 64 9.73 4.98 -12.56
CA VAL A 64 8.47 5.75 -12.56
C VAL A 64 7.41 5.09 -13.47
N ASP A 65 7.85 4.59 -14.63
CA ASP A 65 6.97 3.98 -15.64
C ASP A 65 6.99 2.44 -15.58
N TYR A 66 6.97 1.88 -14.37
CA TYR A 66 6.95 0.43 -14.21
C TYR A 66 5.71 -0.18 -14.88
N VAL A 67 5.94 -1.13 -15.78
CA VAL A 67 4.87 -1.85 -16.49
C VAL A 67 4.57 -3.16 -15.78
N PRO A 68 3.31 -3.40 -15.34
CA PRO A 68 2.94 -4.65 -14.67
C PRO A 68 3.31 -5.90 -15.45
N GLY A 69 3.95 -6.85 -14.77
CA GLY A 69 4.41 -8.10 -15.37
C GLY A 69 5.78 -8.07 -16.03
N THR A 70 6.47 -6.91 -16.05
CA THR A 70 7.87 -6.83 -16.48
C THR A 70 8.82 -7.12 -15.31
N PRO A 71 10.12 -7.41 -15.57
CA PRO A 71 11.11 -7.59 -14.52
C PRO A 71 11.14 -6.39 -13.56
N CYS A 72 11.22 -6.67 -12.28
CA CYS A 72 11.28 -5.70 -11.20
C CYS A 72 12.51 -5.98 -10.33
N LYS A 73 13.33 -4.95 -10.09
CA LYS A 73 14.46 -5.02 -9.16
C LYS A 73 14.07 -4.32 -7.86
N PRO A 74 14.13 -4.99 -6.69
CA PRO A 74 13.84 -4.34 -5.42
C PRO A 74 14.92 -3.32 -5.07
N ASP A 75 14.65 -2.44 -4.10
CA ASP A 75 15.67 -1.56 -3.56
C ASP A 75 16.57 -2.30 -2.56
N GLN A 76 17.80 -1.81 -2.42
CA GLN A 76 18.74 -2.30 -1.41
C GLN A 76 19.54 -1.13 -0.84
N GLN A 77 19.42 -0.91 0.46
CA GLN A 77 20.11 0.13 1.19
C GLN A 77 20.89 -0.49 2.35
N ASN A 78 22.18 -0.18 2.44
CA ASN A 78 23.04 -0.69 3.51
C ASN A 78 22.97 -2.22 3.69
N GLY A 79 22.83 -2.96 2.59
CA GLY A 79 22.67 -4.42 2.57
C GLY A 79 21.27 -4.94 2.90
N ILE A 80 20.33 -4.08 3.25
CA ILE A 80 18.94 -4.41 3.60
C ILE A 80 18.07 -4.29 2.36
N TRP A 81 17.35 -5.38 2.00
CA TRP A 81 16.37 -5.34 0.92
C TRP A 81 15.13 -4.57 1.35
N ILE A 82 14.60 -3.71 0.46
CA ILE A 82 13.35 -2.98 0.68
C ILE A 82 12.39 -3.31 -0.45
N VAL A 83 11.21 -3.83 -0.09
CA VAL A 83 10.18 -4.27 -1.03
C VAL A 83 8.82 -3.67 -0.67
N GLN A 84 8.04 -3.32 -1.68
CA GLN A 84 6.66 -2.88 -1.53
C GLN A 84 5.85 -3.27 -2.76
N ALA A 85 4.67 -3.84 -2.57
CA ALA A 85 3.82 -4.40 -3.61
C ALA A 85 2.60 -3.50 -3.94
N HIS A 86 2.76 -2.17 -3.89
CA HIS A 86 1.69 -1.21 -4.15
C HIS A 86 0.58 -1.26 -3.08
N GLU A 87 -0.68 -1.10 -3.46
CA GLU A 87 -1.88 -1.04 -2.61
C GLU A 87 -3.00 -1.95 -3.14
N TRP A 88 -4.03 -2.18 -2.33
CA TRP A 88 -5.30 -2.81 -2.73
C TRP A 88 -5.16 -4.21 -3.34
N GLY A 89 -4.11 -4.94 -3.02
CA GLY A 89 -3.87 -6.25 -3.61
C GLY A 89 -3.58 -6.23 -5.11
N LYS A 90 -3.13 -5.10 -5.65
CA LYS A 90 -2.77 -4.98 -7.08
C LYS A 90 -1.66 -5.92 -7.49
N TYR A 91 -0.75 -6.22 -6.58
CA TYR A 91 0.37 -7.15 -6.80
C TYR A 91 0.56 -8.10 -5.64
N VAL A 92 1.11 -9.26 -5.94
CA VAL A 92 1.77 -10.13 -4.98
C VAL A 92 3.26 -9.98 -5.19
N GLY A 93 3.99 -9.49 -4.18
CA GLY A 93 5.45 -9.49 -4.16
C GLY A 93 5.96 -10.88 -3.83
N ARG A 94 6.81 -11.45 -4.69
CA ARG A 94 7.50 -12.72 -4.45
C ARG A 94 8.99 -12.49 -4.44
N ALA A 95 9.65 -12.87 -3.34
CA ALA A 95 11.10 -12.87 -3.20
C ALA A 95 11.56 -14.28 -2.84
N ASP A 96 12.44 -14.85 -3.64
CA ASP A 96 13.04 -16.16 -3.40
C ASP A 96 14.47 -15.94 -2.88
N PHE A 97 14.84 -16.66 -1.81
CA PHE A 97 16.13 -16.53 -1.15
C PHE A 97 16.85 -17.86 -1.04
N GLU A 98 18.16 -17.81 -1.16
CA GLU A 98 19.05 -18.86 -0.68
C GLU A 98 19.65 -18.43 0.67
N PHE A 99 19.59 -19.32 1.64
CA PHE A 99 20.23 -19.14 2.94
C PHE A 99 21.33 -20.17 3.12
N ARG A 100 22.58 -19.70 3.23
CA ARG A 100 23.75 -20.58 3.44
C ARG A 100 24.74 -19.91 4.40
N ASN A 101 25.22 -20.68 5.37
CA ASN A 101 26.25 -20.23 6.32
C ASN A 101 25.94 -18.92 7.04
N GLY A 102 24.66 -18.67 7.37
CA GLY A 102 24.23 -17.44 8.02
C GLY A 102 24.02 -16.24 7.08
N GLU A 103 24.26 -16.42 5.78
CA GLU A 103 24.04 -15.37 4.78
C GLU A 103 22.76 -15.64 3.98
N MET A 104 21.97 -14.60 3.77
CA MET A 104 20.76 -14.62 2.96
C MET A 104 21.01 -13.86 1.64
N LYS A 105 20.85 -14.57 0.53
CA LYS A 105 20.97 -14.01 -0.82
C LYS A 105 19.63 -14.08 -1.53
N MET A 106 19.11 -12.93 -2.00
CA MET A 106 17.95 -12.93 -2.89
C MET A 106 18.36 -13.45 -4.26
N VAL A 107 17.68 -14.50 -4.72
CA VAL A 107 17.95 -15.11 -6.03
C VAL A 107 16.92 -14.74 -7.08
N ASN A 108 15.71 -14.34 -6.65
CA ASN A 108 14.67 -13.86 -7.54
C ASN A 108 13.76 -12.86 -6.81
N TYR A 109 13.26 -11.88 -7.55
CA TYR A 109 12.20 -10.98 -7.10
C TYR A 109 11.26 -10.65 -8.24
N GLN A 110 9.96 -10.64 -7.97
CA GLN A 110 8.96 -10.23 -8.94
C GLN A 110 7.73 -9.63 -8.26
N LEU A 111 7.10 -8.70 -8.95
CA LEU A 111 5.76 -8.22 -8.64
C LEU A 111 4.77 -8.87 -9.61
N ILE A 112 3.95 -9.78 -9.09
CA ILE A 112 2.94 -10.51 -9.85
C ILE A 112 1.66 -9.67 -9.86
N PRO A 113 1.22 -9.10 -11.01
CA PRO A 113 0.01 -8.30 -11.07
C PRO A 113 -1.23 -9.18 -10.93
N VAL A 114 -2.15 -8.79 -10.06
CA VAL A 114 -3.40 -9.53 -9.81
C VAL A 114 -4.50 -8.94 -10.69
N ASN A 115 -4.66 -9.49 -11.88
CA ASN A 115 -5.70 -9.12 -12.86
C ASN A 115 -5.77 -7.62 -13.16
N LEU A 116 -4.61 -6.94 -13.14
CA LEU A 116 -4.53 -5.52 -13.48
C LEU A 116 -4.83 -5.30 -14.96
N LYS A 117 -5.56 -4.21 -15.24
CA LYS A 117 -5.98 -3.85 -16.60
C LYS A 117 -5.43 -2.48 -16.99
N LYS A 118 -5.00 -2.35 -18.24
CA LYS A 118 -4.68 -1.08 -18.89
C LYS A 118 -5.80 -0.68 -19.84
N LYS A 119 -5.99 0.62 -20.03
CA LYS A 119 -6.87 1.15 -21.08
C LYS A 119 -6.10 1.11 -22.40
N VAL A 120 -6.67 0.48 -23.40
CA VAL A 120 -6.20 0.52 -24.79
C VAL A 120 -7.23 1.31 -25.59
N THR A 121 -6.77 2.29 -26.35
CA THR A 121 -7.61 3.06 -27.29
C THR A 121 -7.18 2.73 -28.70
N TRP A 122 -8.11 2.29 -29.53
CA TRP A 122 -7.89 1.90 -30.90
C TRP A 122 -7.98 3.13 -31.85
N GLU A 123 -7.53 2.99 -33.09
CA GLU A 123 -7.58 4.05 -34.10
C GLU A 123 -9.00 4.56 -34.39
N ASP A 124 -10.01 3.69 -34.19
CA ASP A 124 -11.43 4.06 -34.33
C ASP A 124 -12.00 4.85 -33.15
N GLY A 125 -11.15 5.20 -32.16
CA GLY A 125 -11.52 5.95 -30.96
C GLY A 125 -12.19 5.13 -29.86
N LYS A 126 -12.46 3.85 -30.07
CA LYS A 126 -12.97 2.95 -29.05
C LYS A 126 -11.90 2.63 -28.02
N SER A 127 -12.30 2.47 -26.78
CA SER A 127 -11.40 2.11 -25.69
C SER A 127 -11.88 0.87 -24.97
N GLU A 128 -10.95 0.00 -24.64
CA GLU A 128 -11.20 -1.22 -23.87
C GLU A 128 -10.18 -1.34 -22.73
N ARG A 129 -10.58 -2.05 -21.66
CA ARG A 129 -9.66 -2.42 -20.56
C ARG A 129 -9.20 -3.86 -20.75
N VAL A 130 -7.92 -4.03 -21.10
CA VAL A 130 -7.29 -5.35 -21.30
C VAL A 130 -6.33 -5.66 -20.16
N LEU A 131 -6.16 -6.94 -19.85
CA LEU A 131 -5.22 -7.40 -18.82
C LEU A 131 -3.77 -7.13 -19.26
N TYR A 132 -2.90 -6.84 -18.28
CA TYR A 132 -1.45 -6.76 -18.50
C TYR A 132 -0.81 -8.13 -18.69
N THR A 133 -1.34 -9.14 -17.98
CA THR A 133 -0.84 -10.51 -17.93
C THR A 133 -2.00 -11.48 -18.07
N PRO A 134 -1.77 -12.78 -18.35
CA PRO A 134 -2.82 -13.78 -18.32
C PRO A 134 -3.64 -13.72 -17.03
N GLU A 135 -4.92 -14.01 -17.14
CA GLU A 135 -5.85 -13.96 -16.01
C GLU A 135 -5.47 -14.98 -14.93
N ILE A 136 -5.51 -14.52 -13.69
CA ILE A 136 -5.40 -15.38 -12.52
C ILE A 136 -6.84 -15.73 -12.09
N ALA A 137 -7.19 -17.01 -12.18
CA ALA A 137 -8.52 -17.49 -11.81
C ALA A 137 -8.79 -17.33 -10.31
N GLU A 138 -10.02 -16.99 -9.98
CA GLU A 138 -10.47 -16.88 -8.60
C GLU A 138 -10.52 -18.26 -7.92
N ASN A 139 -10.04 -18.34 -6.69
CA ASN A 139 -10.11 -19.55 -5.89
C ASN A 139 -11.51 -19.71 -5.26
N GLN A 140 -12.26 -20.68 -5.72
CA GLN A 140 -13.66 -20.90 -5.28
C GLN A 140 -13.80 -21.23 -3.79
N GLN A 141 -12.81 -21.88 -3.18
CA GLN A 141 -12.81 -22.14 -1.74
C GLN A 141 -12.65 -20.84 -0.95
N MET A 142 -11.77 -19.95 -1.39
CA MET A 142 -11.61 -18.63 -0.77
C MET A 142 -12.85 -17.76 -0.94
N ILE A 143 -13.49 -17.78 -2.11
CA ILE A 143 -14.77 -17.07 -2.34
C ILE A 143 -15.82 -17.57 -1.37
N SER A 144 -15.98 -18.88 -1.26
CA SER A 144 -16.97 -19.49 -0.34
C SER A 144 -16.69 -19.11 1.12
N LEU A 145 -15.43 -19.06 1.53
CA LEU A 145 -15.03 -18.64 2.88
C LEU A 145 -15.33 -17.15 3.14
N LEU A 146 -15.09 -16.28 2.17
CA LEU A 146 -15.21 -14.82 2.32
C LEU A 146 -16.64 -14.31 2.14
N SER A 147 -17.47 -14.99 1.32
CA SER A 147 -18.81 -14.54 0.95
C SER A 147 -19.73 -14.22 2.15
N PRO A 148 -19.78 -15.00 3.25
CA PRO A 148 -20.61 -14.66 4.38
C PRO A 148 -20.24 -13.32 5.03
N PHE A 149 -18.95 -13.01 5.11
CA PHE A 149 -18.45 -11.76 5.68
C PHE A 149 -18.72 -10.57 4.75
N GLN A 150 -18.51 -10.75 3.45
CA GLN A 150 -18.81 -9.74 2.43
C GLN A 150 -20.30 -9.41 2.40
N ASN A 151 -21.17 -10.43 2.42
CA ASN A 151 -22.62 -10.25 2.42
C ASN A 151 -23.09 -9.52 3.69
N LYS A 152 -22.53 -9.86 4.85
CA LYS A 152 -22.82 -9.16 6.11
C LYS A 152 -22.41 -7.70 6.06
N GLY A 153 -21.21 -7.41 5.57
CA GLY A 153 -20.70 -6.02 5.40
C GLY A 153 -21.58 -5.24 4.42
N LYS A 154 -21.90 -5.83 3.27
CA LYS A 154 -22.75 -5.21 2.25
C LYS A 154 -24.15 -4.88 2.80
N ALA A 155 -24.78 -5.82 3.47
CA ALA A 155 -26.11 -5.62 4.07
C ALA A 155 -26.11 -4.45 5.09
N GLN A 156 -25.04 -4.26 5.84
CA GLN A 156 -24.91 -3.14 6.78
C GLN A 156 -24.70 -1.80 6.06
N LEU A 157 -23.95 -1.77 4.96
CA LEU A 157 -23.68 -0.56 4.19
C LEU A 157 -24.88 -0.11 3.33
N GLU A 158 -25.80 -1.01 2.97
CA GLU A 158 -26.99 -0.71 2.18
C GLU A 158 -28.16 -0.16 3.01
N VAL A 159 -28.03 -0.12 4.34
CA VAL A 159 -29.06 0.47 5.20
C VAL A 159 -29.05 1.99 5.02
N LYS A 160 -30.17 2.55 4.54
CA LYS A 160 -30.35 4.00 4.45
C LYS A 160 -30.44 4.60 5.85
N ILE A 161 -29.45 5.40 6.23
CA ILE A 161 -29.36 6.05 7.54
C ILE A 161 -29.77 7.51 7.53
N GLY A 162 -29.90 8.12 6.34
CA GLY A 162 -30.28 9.53 6.20
C GLY A 162 -30.20 10.02 4.75
N GLU A 163 -30.46 11.30 4.59
CA GLU A 163 -30.34 12.02 3.31
C GLU A 163 -29.64 13.35 3.54
N THR A 164 -28.95 13.85 2.52
CA THR A 164 -28.32 15.16 2.52
C THR A 164 -28.80 16.01 1.35
N ASN A 165 -28.93 17.31 1.56
CA ASN A 165 -29.31 18.27 0.51
C ASN A 165 -28.06 18.76 -0.24
N GLY A 166 -27.28 17.83 -0.81
CA GLY A 166 -26.08 18.12 -1.56
C GLY A 166 -24.93 17.21 -1.22
N ARG A 167 -23.80 17.40 -1.92
CA ARG A 167 -22.60 16.59 -1.73
C ARG A 167 -21.93 16.89 -0.39
N LEU A 168 -21.58 15.86 0.32
CA LEU A 168 -20.60 15.92 1.41
C LEU A 168 -19.20 15.87 0.80
N GLU A 169 -18.40 16.90 1.04
CA GLU A 169 -17.08 17.06 0.44
C GLU A 169 -16.03 16.23 1.20
N GLY A 170 -15.68 15.10 0.63
CA GLY A 170 -14.66 14.15 1.14
C GLY A 170 -13.38 14.08 0.30
N ASP A 171 -13.29 14.90 -0.76
CA ASP A 171 -12.15 14.92 -1.67
C ASP A 171 -10.82 15.07 -0.90
N ARG A 172 -9.88 14.16 -1.18
CA ARG A 172 -8.57 14.08 -0.52
C ARG A 172 -7.80 15.40 -0.53
N ASP A 173 -7.86 16.12 -1.66
CA ASP A 173 -7.11 17.36 -1.86
C ASP A 173 -7.77 18.57 -1.18
N LYS A 174 -8.99 18.39 -0.62
CA LYS A 174 -9.69 19.39 0.16
C LYS A 174 -9.67 19.09 1.65
N VAL A 175 -10.07 17.89 2.06
CA VAL A 175 -10.16 17.54 3.49
C VAL A 175 -8.84 17.63 4.25
N ARG A 176 -7.72 17.61 3.55
CA ARG A 176 -6.38 17.72 4.15
C ARG A 176 -5.91 19.15 4.37
N PHE A 177 -6.56 20.13 3.74
CA PHE A 177 -6.12 21.53 3.74
C PHE A 177 -7.16 22.49 4.29
N VAL A 178 -8.45 22.13 4.22
CA VAL A 178 -9.54 22.97 4.68
C VAL A 178 -10.59 22.17 5.45
N GLN A 179 -11.36 22.87 6.29
CA GLN A 179 -12.52 22.26 6.94
C GLN A 179 -13.65 22.07 5.92
N THR A 180 -14.13 20.83 5.78
CA THR A 180 -15.23 20.49 4.89
C THR A 180 -16.52 20.17 5.66
N ASN A 181 -17.66 20.17 4.97
CA ASN A 181 -18.94 19.77 5.57
C ASN A 181 -18.94 18.29 6.00
N MET A 182 -18.26 17.39 5.25
CA MET A 182 -18.05 16.01 5.64
C MET A 182 -17.27 15.93 6.96
N GLY A 183 -16.16 16.67 7.06
CA GLY A 183 -15.36 16.71 8.29
C GLY A 183 -16.16 17.19 9.50
N ARG A 184 -16.97 18.24 9.32
CA ARG A 184 -17.84 18.75 10.40
C ARG A 184 -18.89 17.73 10.82
N LEU A 185 -19.52 17.03 9.88
CA LEU A 185 -20.51 15.98 10.18
C LEU A 185 -19.88 14.86 11.00
N ILE A 186 -18.70 14.38 10.61
CA ILE A 186 -17.97 13.32 11.32
C ILE A 186 -17.63 13.77 12.74
N LEU A 187 -17.07 14.98 12.91
CA LEU A 187 -16.73 15.51 14.23
C LEU A 187 -17.96 15.71 15.12
N ALA A 188 -19.05 16.22 14.57
CA ALA A 188 -20.31 16.35 15.30
C ALA A 188 -20.85 14.99 15.78
N ALA A 189 -20.81 13.98 14.92
CA ALA A 189 -21.20 12.61 15.29
C ALA A 189 -20.30 12.00 16.38
N GLN A 190 -18.99 12.28 16.34
CA GLN A 190 -18.06 11.85 17.39
C GLN A 190 -18.35 12.53 18.72
N MET A 191 -18.59 13.84 18.74
CA MET A 191 -18.97 14.58 19.96
C MET A 191 -20.29 14.07 20.54
N ASP A 192 -21.30 13.90 19.71
CA ASP A 192 -22.60 13.35 20.12
C ASP A 192 -22.45 11.95 20.74
N ARG A 193 -21.70 11.07 20.10
CA ARG A 193 -21.48 9.71 20.56
C ARG A 193 -20.71 9.60 21.87
N THR A 194 -19.77 10.49 22.12
CA THR A 194 -18.85 10.45 23.27
C THR A 194 -19.22 11.40 24.39
N GLY A 195 -20.06 12.39 24.14
CA GLY A 195 -20.34 13.48 25.07
C GLY A 195 -19.15 14.45 25.25
N ALA A 196 -18.21 14.49 24.30
CA ALA A 196 -17.04 15.34 24.36
C ALA A 196 -17.38 16.80 23.98
N ASP A 197 -16.70 17.77 24.62
CA ASP A 197 -16.89 19.19 24.35
C ASP A 197 -16.28 19.63 23.01
N PHE A 198 -15.25 18.89 22.52
CA PHE A 198 -14.62 19.12 21.22
C PHE A 198 -14.11 17.82 20.61
N ALA A 199 -13.94 17.82 19.30
CA ALA A 199 -13.35 16.70 18.56
C ALA A 199 -12.36 17.21 17.50
N VAL A 200 -11.28 16.44 17.30
CA VAL A 200 -10.24 16.70 16.30
C VAL A 200 -9.98 15.41 15.52
N MET A 201 -9.92 15.53 14.20
CA MET A 201 -9.61 14.42 13.33
C MET A 201 -8.64 14.83 12.22
N SER A 202 -7.69 13.97 11.89
CA SER A 202 -6.83 14.17 10.72
C SER A 202 -7.66 14.09 9.44
N GLY A 203 -7.49 15.06 8.54
CA GLY A 203 -8.12 15.02 7.22
C GLY A 203 -7.78 13.77 6.40
N GLY A 204 -6.63 13.13 6.68
CA GLY A 204 -6.26 11.86 6.10
C GLY A 204 -7.15 10.66 6.49
N GLY A 205 -7.94 10.78 7.54
CA GLY A 205 -8.94 9.79 7.97
C GLY A 205 -10.30 9.93 7.27
N ILE A 206 -10.54 11.04 6.57
CA ILE A 206 -11.79 11.28 5.84
C ILE A 206 -11.64 10.72 4.42
N ARG A 207 -12.62 9.95 3.98
CA ARG A 207 -12.67 9.33 2.65
C ARG A 207 -14.02 9.58 2.01
N ASP A 208 -14.05 9.80 0.70
CA ASP A 208 -15.24 9.83 -0.15
C ASP A 208 -15.41 8.53 -0.93
#